data_bcad55486084d7da8803e797643f2020
#
_entry.id   bcad55486084d7da8803e797643f2020
#
_cell.length_a   1.000
_cell.length_b   1.000
_cell.length_c   1.000
_cell.angle_alpha   90.00
_cell.angle_beta   90.00
_cell.angle_gamma   90.00
#
_symmetry.space_group_name_H-M   'P 1'
#
loop_
_entity.id
_entity.type
_entity.pdbx_description
1 polymer ?
#
loop_
_entity_poly.entity_id
_entity_poly.type
_entity_poly.pdbx_seq_one_letter_code
_entity_poly.pdbx_strand_id
1 'polypeptide(L)'
;LLKAMSARQLLAVLGHELGHFVHKDLLKGLLNGALMIFLLFFVFAHLSKISSFLGLPDFYEQANLVFAGENGTNEPLKSGIFVLLLLLGEVFSFVFAPFINAMSRKHEFAADKHGAQMTSSSDMREALLVLAKENKAFVKSSKLYELFHLSHPSIDERLKALA
;
A
#
# COMPACT_ATOMS: atom_id res chain seq x y z
N LEU A 1 25.17 8.85 -0.94
CA LEU A 1 24.95 7.44 -0.69
C LEU A 1 26.16 6.59 -1.12
N LEU A 2 26.59 6.61 -2.38
CA LEU A 2 27.73 5.81 -2.89
C LEU A 2 29.07 6.05 -2.13
N LYS A 3 29.27 7.26 -1.60
CA LYS A 3 30.47 7.58 -0.79
C LYS A 3 30.36 7.11 0.67
N ALA A 4 29.16 6.78 1.13
CA ALA A 4 28.89 6.39 2.52
C ALA A 4 28.86 4.86 2.72
N MET A 5 28.88 4.08 1.64
CA MET A 5 28.77 2.62 1.66
C MET A 5 30.04 1.95 1.16
N SER A 6 30.40 0.81 1.75
CA SER A 6 31.41 -0.10 1.22
C SER A 6 30.87 -0.82 -0.04
N ALA A 7 31.77 -1.39 -0.83
CA ALA A 7 31.38 -2.17 -2.02
C ALA A 7 30.47 -3.37 -1.66
N ARG A 8 30.70 -4.02 -0.52
CA ARG A 8 29.88 -5.13 -0.05
C ARG A 8 28.47 -4.69 0.38
N GLN A 9 28.37 -3.56 1.08
CA GLN A 9 27.08 -2.97 1.43
C GLN A 9 26.29 -2.55 0.19
N LEU A 10 26.97 -1.97 -0.80
CA LEU A 10 26.35 -1.62 -2.07
C LEU A 10 25.84 -2.86 -2.82
N LEU A 11 26.63 -3.95 -2.82
CA LEU A 11 26.23 -5.22 -3.41
C LEU A 11 25.01 -5.83 -2.67
N ALA A 12 24.95 -5.70 -1.35
CA ALA A 12 23.79 -6.13 -0.56
C ALA A 12 22.51 -5.36 -0.95
N VAL A 13 22.62 -4.04 -1.15
CA VAL A 13 21.49 -3.22 -1.63
C VAL A 13 21.08 -3.63 -3.06
N LEU A 14 22.04 -3.82 -3.96
CA LEU A 14 21.73 -4.32 -5.31
C LEU A 14 21.07 -5.71 -5.27
N GLY A 15 21.50 -6.57 -4.36
CA GLY A 15 20.86 -7.86 -4.10
C GLY A 15 19.44 -7.73 -3.61
N HIS A 16 19.14 -6.75 -2.75
CA HIS A 16 17.79 -6.43 -2.31
C HIS A 16 16.90 -6.01 -3.50
N GLU A 17 17.35 -5.07 -4.34
CA GLU A 17 16.62 -4.64 -5.53
C GLU A 17 16.39 -5.80 -6.51
N LEU A 18 17.41 -6.63 -6.72
CA LEU A 18 17.28 -7.84 -7.53
C LEU A 18 16.29 -8.84 -6.92
N GLY A 19 16.18 -8.89 -5.59
CA GLY A 19 15.20 -9.67 -4.86
C GLY A 19 13.77 -9.33 -5.26
N HIS A 20 13.42 -8.06 -5.33
CA HIS A 20 12.11 -7.61 -5.82
C HIS A 20 11.82 -8.07 -7.24
N PHE A 21 12.82 -8.02 -8.11
CA PHE A 21 12.69 -8.49 -9.49
C PHE A 21 12.49 -10.01 -9.56
N VAL A 22 13.32 -10.79 -8.86
CA VAL A 22 13.25 -12.26 -8.81
C VAL A 22 11.91 -12.73 -8.24
N HIS A 23 11.41 -12.09 -7.19
CA HIS A 23 10.12 -12.40 -6.57
C HIS A 23 8.92 -11.85 -7.36
N LYS A 24 9.15 -11.12 -8.46
CA LYS A 24 8.09 -10.51 -9.30
C LYS A 24 7.17 -9.57 -8.51
N ASP A 25 7.72 -8.82 -7.58
CA ASP A 25 6.92 -8.00 -6.66
C ASP A 25 6.18 -6.88 -7.39
N LEU A 26 6.76 -6.31 -8.46
CA LEU A 26 6.07 -5.37 -9.34
C LEU A 26 4.80 -6.00 -9.96
N LEU A 27 4.91 -7.22 -10.50
CA LEU A 27 3.76 -7.90 -11.11
C LEU A 27 2.67 -8.20 -10.07
N LYS A 28 3.06 -8.68 -8.88
CA LYS A 28 2.13 -8.90 -7.77
C LYS A 28 1.45 -7.60 -7.34
N GLY A 29 2.21 -6.50 -7.26
CA GLY A 29 1.68 -5.17 -6.97
C GLY A 29 0.65 -4.70 -8.01
N LEU A 30 0.95 -4.86 -9.29
CA LEU A 30 0.02 -4.53 -10.38
C LEU A 30 -1.27 -5.37 -10.32
N LEU A 31 -1.15 -6.69 -10.09
CA LEU A 31 -2.31 -7.57 -9.96
C LEU A 31 -3.17 -7.22 -8.74
N ASN A 32 -2.54 -6.94 -7.61
CA ASN A 32 -3.26 -6.49 -6.41
C ASN A 32 -3.95 -5.14 -6.65
N GLY A 33 -3.30 -4.19 -7.30
CA GLY A 33 -3.90 -2.91 -7.66
C GLY A 33 -5.11 -3.09 -8.58
N ALA A 34 -4.99 -3.92 -9.62
CA ALA A 34 -6.08 -4.24 -10.53
C ALA A 34 -7.26 -4.91 -9.79
N LEU A 35 -6.98 -5.85 -8.87
CA LEU A 35 -8.00 -6.47 -8.03
C LEU A 35 -8.70 -5.44 -7.14
N MET A 36 -7.95 -4.52 -6.51
CA MET A 36 -8.54 -3.48 -5.66
C MET A 36 -9.44 -2.54 -6.46
N ILE A 37 -9.03 -2.12 -7.65
CA ILE A 37 -9.85 -1.30 -8.56
C ILE A 37 -11.13 -2.07 -8.97
N PHE A 38 -10.99 -3.34 -9.33
CA PHE A 38 -12.14 -4.18 -9.65
C PHE A 38 -13.12 -4.29 -8.47
N LEU A 39 -12.62 -4.55 -7.26
CA LEU A 39 -13.45 -4.64 -6.05
C LEU A 39 -14.13 -3.31 -5.73
N LEU A 40 -13.44 -2.17 -5.89
CA LEU A 40 -14.03 -0.85 -5.71
C LEU A 40 -15.23 -0.65 -6.64
N PHE A 41 -15.04 -0.89 -7.94
CA PHE A 41 -16.12 -0.75 -8.91
C PHE A 41 -17.23 -1.79 -8.70
N PHE A 42 -16.88 -3.01 -8.30
CA PHE A 42 -17.86 -4.04 -7.97
C PHE A 42 -18.73 -3.64 -6.79
N VAL A 43 -18.11 -3.15 -5.69
CA VAL A 43 -18.86 -2.64 -4.53
C VAL A 43 -19.73 -1.46 -4.94
N PHE A 44 -19.17 -0.51 -5.70
CA PHE A 44 -19.92 0.65 -6.16
C PHE A 44 -21.13 0.25 -7.03
N ALA A 45 -20.95 -0.66 -7.99
CA ALA A 45 -22.03 -1.13 -8.86
C ALA A 45 -23.15 -1.87 -8.11
N HIS A 46 -22.85 -2.46 -6.95
CA HIS A 46 -23.83 -3.23 -6.15
C HIS A 46 -24.26 -2.49 -4.88
N LEU A 47 -23.95 -1.21 -4.76
CA LEU A 47 -24.12 -0.46 -3.52
C LEU A 47 -25.60 -0.39 -3.07
N SER A 48 -26.55 -0.25 -4.00
CA SER A 48 -28.00 -0.32 -3.68
C SER A 48 -28.43 -1.67 -3.13
N LYS A 49 -27.87 -2.78 -3.67
CA LYS A 49 -28.17 -4.12 -3.15
C LYS A 49 -27.57 -4.33 -1.76
N ILE A 50 -26.37 -3.80 -1.55
CA ILE A 50 -25.68 -3.87 -0.27
C ILE A 50 -26.41 -3.05 0.79
N SER A 51 -26.83 -1.82 0.46
CA SER A 51 -27.61 -0.99 1.39
C SER A 51 -28.95 -1.65 1.75
N SER A 52 -29.68 -2.19 0.77
CA SER A 52 -30.91 -2.94 1.00
C SER A 52 -30.70 -4.16 1.91
N PHE A 53 -29.64 -4.94 1.69
CA PHE A 53 -29.30 -6.10 2.53
C PHE A 53 -29.00 -5.70 3.99
N LEU A 54 -28.36 -4.53 4.18
CA LEU A 54 -28.04 -3.99 5.52
C LEU A 54 -29.21 -3.25 6.17
N GLY A 55 -30.37 -3.16 5.53
CA GLY A 55 -31.52 -2.38 6.01
C GLY A 55 -31.30 -0.87 6.00
N LEU A 56 -30.37 -0.38 5.16
CA LEU A 56 -30.05 1.03 4.97
C LEU A 56 -30.87 1.59 3.80
N PRO A 57 -31.11 2.93 3.76
CA PRO A 57 -31.71 3.60 2.59
C PRO A 57 -30.89 3.33 1.32
N ASP A 58 -31.57 3.30 0.16
CA ASP A 58 -30.89 3.12 -1.12
C ASP A 58 -29.87 4.25 -1.35
N PHE A 59 -28.65 3.86 -1.57
CA PHE A 59 -27.54 4.80 -1.68
C PHE A 59 -27.67 5.76 -2.86
N TYR A 60 -28.12 5.27 -4.02
CA TYR A 60 -28.27 6.11 -5.20
C TYR A 60 -29.49 7.03 -5.10
N GLU A 61 -30.55 6.58 -4.43
CA GLU A 61 -31.70 7.44 -4.13
C GLU A 61 -31.29 8.61 -3.22
N GLN A 62 -30.54 8.33 -2.14
CA GLN A 62 -30.03 9.37 -1.27
C GLN A 62 -29.06 10.31 -2.00
N ALA A 63 -28.18 9.76 -2.85
CA ALA A 63 -27.29 10.57 -3.67
C ALA A 63 -28.07 11.48 -4.63
N ASN A 64 -29.16 11.00 -5.23
CA ASN A 64 -30.05 11.81 -6.07
C ASN A 64 -30.65 12.99 -5.29
N LEU A 65 -31.11 12.75 -4.06
CA LEU A 65 -31.67 13.83 -3.22
C LEU A 65 -30.66 14.93 -2.90
N VAL A 66 -29.37 14.56 -2.74
CA VAL A 66 -28.29 15.52 -2.42
C VAL A 66 -27.78 16.26 -3.65
N PHE A 67 -27.68 15.58 -4.80
CA PHE A 67 -27.03 16.10 -6.01
C PHE A 67 -28.00 16.46 -7.13
N ALA A 68 -29.30 16.16 -7.02
CA ALA A 68 -30.29 16.62 -7.99
C ALA A 68 -30.47 18.14 -7.85
N GLY A 69 -30.13 18.88 -8.90
CA GLY A 69 -30.41 20.31 -8.94
C GLY A 69 -31.91 20.58 -9.00
N GLU A 70 -32.35 21.80 -8.58
CA GLU A 70 -33.74 22.26 -8.58
C GLU A 70 -34.45 22.09 -9.94
N ASN A 71 -33.72 21.93 -11.03
CA ASN A 71 -34.28 21.89 -12.40
C ASN A 71 -34.47 20.46 -12.94
N GLY A 72 -34.31 19.40 -12.13
CA GLY A 72 -34.59 18.01 -12.54
C GLY A 72 -33.71 17.48 -13.68
N THR A 73 -32.60 18.13 -14.01
CA THR A 73 -31.68 17.67 -15.03
C THR A 73 -30.74 16.59 -14.46
N ASN A 74 -30.54 15.49 -15.21
CA ASN A 74 -29.69 14.38 -14.79
C ASN A 74 -28.17 14.70 -14.83
N GLU A 75 -27.75 15.91 -15.22
CA GLU A 75 -26.35 16.32 -15.30
C GLU A 75 -25.67 16.46 -13.91
N PRO A 76 -26.32 17.03 -12.88
CA PRO A 76 -25.76 17.07 -11.53
C PRO A 76 -25.48 15.69 -10.95
N LEU A 77 -26.29 14.68 -11.31
CA LEU A 77 -26.11 13.29 -10.85
C LEU A 77 -24.79 12.68 -11.32
N LYS A 78 -24.38 12.93 -12.57
CA LYS A 78 -23.11 12.41 -13.10
C LYS A 78 -21.91 12.95 -12.34
N SER A 79 -21.92 14.24 -12.03
CA SER A 79 -20.89 14.88 -11.21
C SER A 79 -20.90 14.36 -9.77
N GLY A 80 -22.10 14.20 -9.18
CA GLY A 80 -22.28 13.63 -7.85
C GLY A 80 -21.79 12.20 -7.73
N ILE A 81 -22.08 11.34 -8.72
CA ILE A 81 -21.58 9.96 -8.78
C ILE A 81 -20.05 9.93 -8.80
N PHE A 82 -19.42 10.83 -9.55
CA PHE A 82 -17.97 10.93 -9.58
C PHE A 82 -17.37 11.32 -8.21
N VAL A 83 -17.96 12.31 -7.54
CA VAL A 83 -17.55 12.72 -6.18
C VAL A 83 -17.73 11.56 -5.20
N LEU A 84 -18.86 10.86 -5.25
CA LEU A 84 -19.11 9.70 -4.39
C LEU A 84 -18.12 8.57 -4.63
N LEU A 85 -17.74 8.31 -5.89
CA LEU A 85 -16.72 7.32 -6.22
C LEU A 85 -15.36 7.69 -5.62
N LEU A 86 -14.97 8.97 -5.66
CA LEU A 86 -13.75 9.44 -5.03
C LEU A 86 -13.77 9.25 -3.51
N LEU A 87 -14.87 9.66 -2.85
CA LEU A 87 -15.02 9.50 -1.40
C LEU A 87 -15.04 8.03 -0.98
N LEU A 88 -15.77 7.19 -1.73
CA LEU A 88 -15.78 5.75 -1.50
C LEU A 88 -14.40 5.13 -1.71
N GLY A 89 -13.64 5.62 -2.70
CA GLY A 89 -12.26 5.22 -2.97
C GLY A 89 -11.34 5.46 -1.77
N GLU A 90 -11.46 6.61 -1.10
CA GLU A 90 -10.69 6.91 0.11
C GLU A 90 -11.03 5.95 1.27
N VAL A 91 -12.32 5.74 1.54
CA VAL A 91 -12.77 4.80 2.58
C VAL A 91 -12.31 3.37 2.25
N PHE A 92 -12.46 2.96 1.00
CA PHE A 92 -12.04 1.65 0.52
C PHE A 92 -10.53 1.47 0.69
N SER A 93 -9.74 2.45 0.26
CA SER A 93 -8.29 2.45 0.40
C SER A 93 -7.86 2.36 1.87
N PHE A 94 -8.51 3.10 2.76
CA PHE A 94 -8.24 3.04 4.20
C PHE A 94 -8.53 1.67 4.79
N VAL A 95 -9.67 1.06 4.46
CA VAL A 95 -10.04 -0.28 4.95
C VAL A 95 -9.06 -1.36 4.49
N PHE A 96 -8.58 -1.26 3.24
CA PHE A 96 -7.65 -2.25 2.69
C PHE A 96 -6.17 -1.94 2.91
N ALA A 97 -5.82 -0.74 3.38
CA ALA A 97 -4.43 -0.34 3.66
C ALA A 97 -3.68 -1.33 4.55
N PRO A 98 -4.22 -1.85 5.67
CA PRO A 98 -3.53 -2.82 6.51
C PRO A 98 -3.11 -4.08 5.76
N PHE A 99 -3.97 -4.58 4.88
CA PHE A 99 -3.70 -5.78 4.10
C PHE A 99 -2.62 -5.54 3.03
N ILE A 100 -2.76 -4.46 2.26
CA ILE A 100 -1.81 -4.08 1.22
C ILE A 100 -0.42 -3.80 1.83
N ASN A 101 -0.36 -3.03 2.92
CA ASN A 101 0.87 -2.73 3.62
C ASN A 101 1.52 -3.98 4.21
N ALA A 102 0.73 -4.93 4.76
CA ALA A 102 1.26 -6.19 5.27
C ALA A 102 1.89 -7.04 4.16
N MET A 103 1.28 -7.06 2.97
CA MET A 103 1.87 -7.75 1.80
C MET A 103 3.17 -7.08 1.36
N SER A 104 3.18 -5.74 1.25
CA SER A 104 4.37 -4.98 0.90
C SER A 104 5.52 -5.24 1.87
N ARG A 105 5.26 -5.22 3.18
CA ARG A 105 6.28 -5.54 4.20
C ARG A 105 6.84 -6.95 4.07
N LYS A 106 6.04 -7.94 3.66
CA LYS A 106 6.55 -9.30 3.39
C LYS A 106 7.52 -9.31 2.21
N HIS A 107 7.26 -8.53 1.17
CA HIS A 107 8.16 -8.40 0.03
C HIS A 107 9.50 -7.80 0.45
N GLU A 108 9.49 -6.77 1.32
CA GLU A 108 10.71 -6.17 1.86
C GLU A 108 11.58 -7.18 2.63
N PHE A 109 10.98 -7.99 3.51
CA PHE A 109 11.74 -9.05 4.22
C PHE A 109 12.32 -10.11 3.28
N ALA A 110 11.59 -10.46 2.21
CA ALA A 110 12.08 -11.39 1.22
C ALA A 110 13.23 -10.81 0.39
N ALA A 111 13.15 -9.53 0.03
CA ALA A 111 14.19 -8.80 -0.68
C ALA A 111 15.45 -8.64 0.19
N ASP A 112 15.29 -8.30 1.48
CA ASP A 112 16.40 -8.25 2.44
C ASP A 112 17.13 -9.59 2.57
N LYS A 113 16.37 -10.66 2.67
CA LYS A 113 16.95 -12.02 2.70
C LYS A 113 17.73 -12.33 1.42
N HIS A 114 17.22 -11.91 0.28
CA HIS A 114 17.93 -12.10 -1.00
C HIS A 114 19.23 -11.29 -1.05
N GLY A 115 19.22 -10.03 -0.62
CA GLY A 115 20.41 -9.19 -0.50
C GLY A 115 21.46 -9.79 0.44
N ALA A 116 21.02 -10.32 1.59
CA ALA A 116 21.87 -11.01 2.56
C ALA A 116 22.48 -12.31 2.00
N GLN A 117 21.76 -13.04 1.15
CA GLN A 117 22.27 -14.24 0.48
C GLN A 117 23.36 -13.94 -0.55
N MET A 118 23.32 -12.76 -1.18
CA MET A 118 24.33 -12.34 -2.16
C MET A 118 25.64 -11.86 -1.49
N THR A 119 25.58 -11.47 -0.23
CA THR A 119 26.73 -10.99 0.54
C THR A 119 26.83 -11.64 1.91
N SER A 120 26.22 -11.01 2.92
CA SER A 120 26.01 -11.56 4.26
C SER A 120 24.90 -10.79 4.99
N SER A 121 24.33 -11.39 6.05
CA SER A 121 23.40 -10.68 6.94
C SER A 121 24.04 -9.43 7.55
N SER A 122 25.33 -9.46 7.90
CA SER A 122 26.05 -8.30 8.44
C SER A 122 26.13 -7.16 7.43
N ASP A 123 26.53 -7.45 6.19
CA ASP A 123 26.63 -6.44 5.13
C ASP A 123 25.26 -5.79 4.86
N MET A 124 24.19 -6.59 4.82
CA MET A 124 22.82 -6.10 4.60
C MET A 124 22.34 -5.24 5.78
N ARG A 125 22.58 -5.65 7.02
CA ARG A 125 22.26 -4.88 8.23
C ARG A 125 22.98 -3.54 8.27
N GLU A 126 24.28 -3.54 7.97
CA GLU A 126 25.08 -2.32 7.91
C GLU A 126 24.59 -1.37 6.80
N ALA A 127 24.25 -1.93 5.63
CA ALA A 127 23.67 -1.17 4.54
C ALA A 127 22.35 -0.48 4.95
N LEU A 128 21.44 -1.21 5.62
CA LEU A 128 20.20 -0.65 6.15
C LEU A 128 20.43 0.48 7.16
N LEU A 129 21.44 0.36 8.04
CA LEU A 129 21.80 1.41 8.98
C LEU A 129 22.32 2.67 8.28
N VAL A 130 23.15 2.52 7.25
CA VAL A 130 23.63 3.65 6.44
C VAL A 130 22.45 4.32 5.73
N LEU A 131 21.56 3.54 5.09
CA LEU A 131 20.37 4.06 4.43
C LEU A 131 19.46 4.83 5.40
N ALA A 132 19.23 4.27 6.58
CA ALA A 132 18.41 4.90 7.61
C ALA A 132 18.99 6.24 8.06
N LYS A 133 20.31 6.31 8.25
CA LYS A 133 21.02 7.53 8.63
C LYS A 133 20.94 8.61 7.55
N GLU A 134 21.23 8.24 6.31
CA GLU A 134 21.23 9.19 5.18
C GLU A 134 19.81 9.72 4.90
N ASN A 135 18.78 8.88 4.98
CA ASN A 135 17.40 9.26 4.74
C ASN A 135 16.68 9.81 5.97
N LYS A 136 17.37 9.95 7.12
CA LYS A 136 16.77 10.36 8.40
C LYS A 136 15.50 9.56 8.73
N ALA A 137 15.52 8.25 8.41
CA ALA A 137 14.38 7.38 8.59
C ALA A 137 14.13 7.11 10.09
N PHE A 138 12.85 7.02 10.46
CA PHE A 138 12.49 6.60 11.81
C PHE A 138 12.91 5.14 12.03
N VAL A 139 13.68 4.91 13.09
CA VAL A 139 14.16 3.58 13.43
C VAL A 139 13.02 2.68 13.91
N LYS A 140 12.04 3.28 14.60
CA LYS A 140 10.89 2.57 15.18
C LYS A 140 9.64 3.42 15.08
N SER A 141 8.52 2.78 14.82
CA SER A 141 7.20 3.39 14.73
C SER A 141 6.19 2.58 15.56
N SER A 142 5.02 3.14 15.84
CA SER A 142 3.98 2.37 16.52
C SER A 142 3.36 1.33 15.57
N LYS A 143 3.00 0.16 16.09
CA LYS A 143 2.43 -0.93 15.29
C LYS A 143 1.14 -0.54 14.56
N LEU A 144 0.31 0.26 15.19
CA LEU A 144 -0.92 0.75 14.60
C LEU A 144 -0.63 1.70 13.41
N TYR A 145 0.34 2.60 13.56
CA TYR A 145 0.76 3.49 12.50
C TYR A 145 1.37 2.71 11.32
N GLU A 146 2.24 1.74 11.59
CA GLU A 146 2.82 0.86 10.57
C GLU A 146 1.73 0.10 9.79
N LEU A 147 0.70 -0.38 10.49
CA LEU A 147 -0.37 -1.15 9.90
C LEU A 147 -1.12 -0.36 8.80
N PHE A 148 -1.43 0.90 9.07
CA PHE A 148 -2.24 1.72 8.17
C PHE A 148 -1.42 2.57 7.20
N HIS A 149 -0.20 2.99 7.57
CA HIS A 149 0.51 4.04 6.85
C HIS A 149 1.88 3.64 6.28
N LEU A 150 2.46 2.51 6.71
CA LEU A 150 3.79 2.12 6.26
C LEU A 150 3.77 0.86 5.40
N SER A 151 4.17 1.02 4.14
CA SER A 151 4.40 -0.08 3.20
C SER A 151 5.73 -0.81 3.45
N HIS A 152 6.66 -0.18 4.19
CA HIS A 152 7.95 -0.76 4.56
C HIS A 152 7.98 -1.07 6.06
N PRO A 153 8.62 -2.18 6.48
CA PRO A 153 8.86 -2.46 7.89
C PRO A 153 9.80 -1.41 8.50
N SER A 154 9.71 -1.20 9.81
CA SER A 154 10.69 -0.36 10.50
C SER A 154 12.10 -0.95 10.38
N ILE A 155 13.10 -0.08 10.45
CA ILE A 155 14.51 -0.52 10.42
C ILE A 155 14.80 -1.54 11.54
N ASP A 156 14.25 -1.32 12.74
CA ASP A 156 14.38 -2.25 13.88
C ASP A 156 13.86 -3.67 13.53
N GLU A 157 12.72 -3.78 12.85
CA GLU A 157 12.17 -5.07 12.43
C GLU A 157 13.03 -5.75 11.36
N ARG A 158 13.49 -4.99 10.35
CA ARG A 158 14.36 -5.50 9.29
C ARG A 158 15.69 -6.02 9.87
N LEU A 159 16.30 -5.26 10.80
CA LEU A 159 17.54 -5.68 11.47
C LEU A 159 17.36 -6.94 12.32
N LYS A 160 16.21 -7.10 13.00
CA LYS A 160 15.87 -8.31 13.75
C LYS A 160 15.65 -9.52 12.86
N ALA A 161 15.02 -9.32 11.69
CA ALA A 161 14.78 -10.41 10.73
C ALA A 161 16.07 -10.94 10.08
N LEU A 162 17.15 -10.15 10.11
CA LEU A 162 18.48 -10.50 9.57
C LEU A 162 19.46 -10.99 10.66
N ALA A 163 19.04 -11.05 11.92
CA ALA A 163 19.85 -11.58 13.02
C ALA A 163 19.82 -13.12 13.01
#